data_93de9c54a67c6a59647c9686cf7f46a8
#
_entry.id   93de9c54a67c6a59647c9686cf7f46a8
#
_cell.length_a   1.000
_cell.length_b   1.000
_cell.length_c   1.000
_cell.angle_alpha   90.00
_cell.angle_beta   90.00
_cell.angle_gamma   90.00
#
_symmetry.space_group_name_H-M   'P 1'
#
loop_
_entity.id
_entity.type
_entity.pdbx_description
1 polymer ?
#
loop_
_entity_poly.entity_id
_entity_poly.type
_entity_poly.pdbx_seq_one_letter_code
_entity_poly.pdbx_strand_id
1 'polypeptide(L)'
;MAVSPVVTYEATNGTIQVTAEKAKSLAVRSNSISKNDSGSSGSTGKVQELAERLNEETRQKYVKDRKVGEGTYANVYLGHLKVDPSSKVAIKKIKVNAEFRDGLSMDSIREVKYLQELSHPNIIALHAVFSSKNQNLNLVLEYLPLGDLEMLIKDIEGIQYGTAEVKAWMGMLARGVWFCHENFVLHRDIKPNNLLIAADGEVKLADFGLARSFSDPDGRMTYNVITRWYRPPELLLQARSYSGVVDVWSIGMVFAELILRAPYLPGTTDINQFQQICTNIGTPNEDNWPGVSKLEGYSMQIDQATSVPVHGKELYLSRFGTAGSQGVDLLMSMLALDPRKRCTARQILEHRWWTSDPQPTAKEDLPKKGGGPDKVGDDLTRRGGEIDDNVARRLKFGV
;
A
#
# COMPACT_ATOMS: atom_id res chain seq x y z
N MET A 1 15.90 -23.02 -9.93
CA MET A 1 14.96 -22.07 -9.32
C MET A 1 13.85 -21.86 -10.34
N ALA A 2 12.65 -22.28 -10.03
CA ALA A 2 11.50 -22.17 -10.93
C ALA A 2 10.95 -20.74 -10.84
N VAL A 3 10.90 -20.04 -11.95
CA VAL A 3 10.28 -18.73 -12.08
C VAL A 3 8.77 -18.94 -12.19
N SER A 4 8.02 -18.49 -11.20
CA SER A 4 6.56 -18.49 -11.26
C SER A 4 6.05 -17.59 -12.39
N PRO A 5 5.04 -17.99 -13.15
CA PRO A 5 4.50 -17.17 -14.23
C PRO A 5 3.78 -15.94 -13.67
N VAL A 6 4.11 -14.77 -14.20
CA VAL A 6 3.37 -13.52 -13.94
C VAL A 6 2.02 -13.63 -14.64
N VAL A 7 0.94 -13.64 -13.87
CA VAL A 7 -0.43 -13.69 -14.40
C VAL A 7 -0.90 -12.26 -14.65
N THR A 8 -1.10 -11.91 -15.91
CA THR A 8 -1.73 -10.63 -16.32
C THR A 8 -3.20 -10.88 -16.66
N TYR A 9 -4.10 -10.07 -16.11
CA TYR A 9 -5.53 -10.13 -16.40
C TYR A 9 -5.91 -9.08 -17.44
N GLU A 10 -6.47 -9.51 -18.57
CA GLU A 10 -7.24 -8.64 -19.44
C GLU A 10 -8.72 -8.92 -19.20
N ALA A 11 -9.47 -7.89 -18.82
CA ALA A 11 -10.88 -7.97 -18.56
C ALA A 11 -11.67 -7.86 -19.88
N THR A 12 -11.94 -8.99 -20.52
CA THR A 12 -13.02 -9.11 -21.50
C THR A 12 -13.69 -10.47 -21.36
N ASN A 13 -14.96 -10.46 -20.95
CA ASN A 13 -15.91 -11.59 -21.04
C ASN A 13 -15.50 -12.92 -20.42
N GLY A 14 -15.14 -12.93 -19.11
CA GLY A 14 -15.22 -14.16 -18.32
C GLY A 14 -14.22 -15.28 -18.64
N THR A 15 -13.22 -15.04 -19.49
CA THR A 15 -12.20 -16.04 -19.82
C THR A 15 -10.80 -15.47 -19.54
N ILE A 16 -10.06 -16.15 -18.66
CA ILE A 16 -8.68 -15.80 -18.32
C ILE A 16 -7.77 -16.28 -19.43
N GLN A 17 -7.14 -15.37 -20.18
CA GLN A 17 -6.04 -15.70 -21.08
C GLN A 17 -4.73 -15.17 -20.50
N VAL A 18 -3.75 -16.07 -20.33
CA VAL A 18 -2.39 -15.74 -19.89
C VAL A 18 -1.58 -15.39 -21.14
N THR A 19 -1.20 -14.12 -21.30
CA THR A 19 -0.29 -13.73 -22.38
C THR A 19 1.18 -13.86 -21.96
N ALA A 20 1.86 -14.82 -22.57
CA ALA A 20 3.26 -15.17 -22.27
C ALA A 20 4.30 -14.21 -22.87
N GLU A 21 3.91 -13.09 -23.52
CA GLU A 21 4.83 -12.24 -24.26
C GLU A 21 5.69 -11.31 -23.41
N LYS A 22 5.16 -10.79 -22.29
CA LYS A 22 5.98 -9.95 -21.39
C LYS A 22 7.01 -10.74 -20.60
N ALA A 23 6.74 -12.00 -20.29
CA ALA A 23 7.71 -12.88 -19.64
C ALA A 23 8.91 -13.24 -20.54
N LYS A 24 8.70 -13.30 -21.86
CA LYS A 24 9.76 -13.58 -22.83
C LYS A 24 10.78 -12.45 -22.98
N SER A 25 10.38 -11.18 -22.83
CA SER A 25 11.31 -10.04 -22.99
C SER A 25 12.31 -9.90 -21.83
N LEU A 26 11.98 -10.38 -20.65
CA LEU A 26 12.86 -10.42 -19.47
C LEU A 26 13.70 -11.71 -19.42
N ALA A 27 13.13 -12.86 -19.80
CA ALA A 27 13.81 -14.15 -19.80
C ALA A 27 14.85 -14.32 -20.94
N VAL A 28 14.66 -13.67 -22.09
CA VAL A 28 15.62 -13.71 -23.22
C VAL A 28 16.94 -12.99 -22.88
N ARG A 29 16.95 -12.09 -21.87
CA ARG A 29 18.19 -11.40 -21.46
C ARG A 29 19.02 -12.16 -20.42
N SER A 30 18.47 -13.17 -19.73
CA SER A 30 19.21 -13.96 -18.74
C SER A 30 19.81 -15.27 -19.29
N ASN A 31 19.33 -15.76 -20.43
CA ASN A 31 19.76 -17.05 -20.99
C ASN A 31 20.87 -16.97 -22.07
N SER A 32 21.42 -15.80 -22.36
CA SER A 32 22.56 -15.68 -23.30
C SER A 32 23.94 -15.74 -22.62
N ILE A 33 24.01 -16.10 -21.34
CA ILE A 33 25.29 -16.43 -20.69
C ILE A 33 25.39 -17.95 -20.63
N SER A 34 25.65 -18.57 -21.76
CA SER A 34 26.09 -19.97 -21.82
C SER A 34 27.55 -20.07 -21.34
N LYS A 35 27.74 -21.06 -20.45
CA LYS A 35 29.04 -21.51 -19.96
C LYS A 35 30.02 -21.72 -21.11
N ASN A 36 31.10 -21.00 -21.07
CA ASN A 36 32.49 -21.31 -21.40
C ASN A 36 33.24 -20.01 -21.66
N ASP A 37 33.97 -19.54 -20.65
CA ASP A 37 35.34 -19.07 -20.81
C ASP A 37 35.93 -18.72 -19.44
N SER A 38 36.97 -19.40 -19.09
CA SER A 38 37.88 -19.11 -18.01
C SER A 38 38.78 -17.93 -18.43
N GLY A 39 38.35 -16.69 -18.11
CA GLY A 39 39.10 -15.47 -18.37
C GLY A 39 38.49 -14.28 -17.60
N SER A 40 38.97 -14.03 -16.37
CA SER A 40 38.21 -13.33 -15.32
C SER A 40 38.36 -11.81 -15.27
N SER A 41 38.69 -11.08 -16.30
CA SER A 41 38.75 -9.59 -16.22
C SER A 41 38.01 -8.81 -17.31
N GLY A 42 37.57 -9.46 -18.37
CA GLY A 42 36.91 -8.79 -19.51
C GLY A 42 35.36 -8.76 -19.45
N SER A 43 34.74 -9.62 -18.68
CA SER A 43 33.27 -9.76 -18.68
C SER A 43 32.54 -8.74 -17.80
N THR A 44 33.10 -8.39 -16.64
CA THR A 44 32.55 -7.40 -15.73
C THR A 44 32.53 -6.00 -16.31
N GLY A 45 33.58 -5.59 -17.04
CA GLY A 45 33.63 -4.29 -17.70
C GLY A 45 32.56 -4.11 -18.80
N LYS A 46 32.30 -5.13 -19.60
CA LYS A 46 31.27 -5.09 -20.65
C LYS A 46 29.84 -5.07 -20.08
N VAL A 47 29.61 -5.77 -18.99
CA VAL A 47 28.29 -5.77 -18.31
C VAL A 47 28.03 -4.41 -17.65
N GLN A 48 29.03 -3.81 -17.04
CA GLN A 48 28.93 -2.49 -16.43
C GLN A 48 28.67 -1.41 -17.49
N GLU A 49 29.40 -1.41 -18.60
CA GLU A 49 29.21 -0.49 -19.74
C GLU A 49 27.79 -0.61 -20.34
N LEU A 50 27.28 -1.83 -20.49
CA LEU A 50 25.91 -2.07 -20.94
C LEU A 50 24.87 -1.51 -19.95
N ALA A 51 25.06 -1.73 -18.65
CA ALA A 51 24.16 -1.23 -17.61
C ALA A 51 24.13 0.30 -17.60
N GLU A 52 25.27 0.96 -17.69
CA GLU A 52 25.38 2.42 -17.75
C GLU A 52 24.69 2.99 -18.99
N ARG A 53 24.87 2.36 -20.15
CA ARG A 53 24.20 2.75 -21.40
C ARG A 53 22.68 2.61 -21.28
N LEU A 54 22.16 1.49 -20.79
CA LEU A 54 20.72 1.27 -20.61
C LEU A 54 20.12 2.24 -19.60
N ASN A 55 20.85 2.57 -18.54
CA ASN A 55 20.46 3.57 -17.58
C ASN A 55 20.34 4.96 -18.22
N GLU A 56 21.33 5.38 -19.01
CA GLU A 56 21.33 6.66 -19.69
C GLU A 56 20.23 6.75 -20.76
N GLU A 57 20.03 5.69 -21.56
CA GLU A 57 18.94 5.59 -22.52
C GLU A 57 17.58 5.73 -21.84
N THR A 58 17.39 5.09 -20.68
CA THR A 58 16.16 5.18 -19.90
C THR A 58 15.97 6.59 -19.34
N ARG A 59 17.01 7.18 -18.77
CA ARG A 59 17.01 8.55 -18.24
C ARG A 59 16.62 9.58 -19.30
N GLN A 60 17.12 9.44 -20.53
CA GLN A 60 16.87 10.35 -21.64
C GLN A 60 15.44 10.28 -22.21
N LYS A 61 14.68 9.23 -21.90
CA LYS A 61 13.28 9.10 -22.35
C LYS A 61 12.32 10.02 -21.59
N TYR A 62 12.69 10.45 -20.37
CA TYR A 62 11.79 11.19 -19.50
C TYR A 62 12.32 12.60 -19.21
N VAL A 63 11.42 13.57 -19.27
CA VAL A 63 11.68 14.98 -18.88
C VAL A 63 11.04 15.22 -17.52
N LYS A 64 11.79 15.84 -16.62
CA LYS A 64 11.29 16.26 -15.31
C LYS A 64 10.83 17.69 -15.40
N ASP A 65 9.56 17.93 -15.08
CA ASP A 65 8.95 19.27 -15.15
C ASP A 65 9.03 19.98 -13.78
N ARG A 66 8.01 19.84 -12.95
CA ARG A 66 7.91 20.53 -11.65
C ARG A 66 7.81 19.54 -10.49
N LYS A 67 8.24 19.97 -9.31
CA LYS A 67 8.07 19.21 -8.07
C LYS A 67 6.58 19.25 -7.69
N VAL A 68 6.00 18.07 -7.40
CA VAL A 68 4.60 17.93 -6.99
C VAL A 68 4.45 17.32 -5.60
N GLY A 69 5.55 16.82 -5.01
CA GLY A 69 5.51 16.27 -3.65
C GLY A 69 6.90 16.24 -3.02
N GLU A 70 6.94 16.35 -1.70
CA GLU A 70 8.13 16.17 -0.89
C GLU A 70 7.81 15.33 0.33
N GLY A 71 8.51 14.21 0.47
CA GLY A 71 8.48 13.38 1.66
C GLY A 71 9.87 13.29 2.29
N THR A 72 9.94 12.67 3.45
CA THR A 72 11.19 12.46 4.20
C THR A 72 12.23 11.73 3.35
N TYR A 73 11.84 10.72 2.60
CA TYR A 73 12.72 9.82 1.87
C TYR A 73 12.75 10.04 0.36
N ALA A 74 11.83 10.83 -0.19
CA ALA A 74 11.74 11.04 -1.63
C ALA A 74 11.16 12.41 -1.98
N ASN A 75 11.53 12.90 -3.18
CA ASN A 75 10.85 14.00 -3.85
C ASN A 75 10.11 13.46 -5.07
N VAL A 76 8.86 13.86 -5.27
CA VAL A 76 8.06 13.49 -6.42
C VAL A 76 7.97 14.67 -7.39
N TYR A 77 8.18 14.39 -8.66
CA TYR A 77 8.11 15.37 -9.74
C TYR A 77 7.09 14.92 -10.78
N LEU A 78 6.29 15.85 -11.26
CA LEU A 78 5.60 15.68 -12.53
C LEU A 78 6.66 15.67 -13.63
N GLY A 79 6.48 14.80 -14.60
CA GLY A 79 7.29 14.72 -15.79
C GLY A 79 6.47 14.20 -16.96
N HIS A 80 7.13 14.00 -18.09
CA HIS A 80 6.50 13.46 -19.29
C HIS A 80 7.49 12.65 -20.12
N LEU A 81 6.96 11.86 -21.05
CA LEU A 81 7.76 11.16 -22.04
C LEU A 81 8.30 12.17 -23.05
N LYS A 82 9.61 12.19 -23.31
CA LYS A 82 10.24 13.17 -24.22
C LYS A 82 9.69 13.12 -25.64
N VAL A 83 9.34 11.93 -26.13
CA VAL A 83 8.79 11.71 -27.46
C VAL A 83 7.29 12.04 -27.56
N ASP A 84 6.60 12.08 -26.39
CA ASP A 84 5.19 12.43 -26.29
C ASP A 84 4.94 13.23 -25.00
N PRO A 85 4.98 14.57 -25.07
CA PRO A 85 4.75 15.43 -23.90
C PRO A 85 3.36 15.34 -23.29
N SER A 86 2.38 14.73 -23.98
CA SER A 86 1.04 14.49 -23.43
C SER A 86 1.04 13.31 -22.44
N SER A 87 1.98 12.38 -22.60
CA SER A 87 2.14 11.20 -21.75
C SER A 87 2.81 11.59 -20.42
N LYS A 88 2.02 11.97 -19.44
CA LYS A 88 2.49 12.41 -18.12
C LYS A 88 2.89 11.23 -17.24
N VAL A 89 3.94 11.44 -16.44
CA VAL A 89 4.47 10.47 -15.48
C VAL A 89 4.78 11.15 -14.14
N ALA A 90 4.80 10.36 -13.06
CA ALA A 90 5.31 10.78 -11.77
C ALA A 90 6.74 10.23 -11.59
N ILE A 91 7.72 11.09 -11.33
CA ILE A 91 9.12 10.69 -11.11
C ILE A 91 9.43 10.83 -9.62
N LYS A 92 9.43 9.70 -8.90
CA LYS A 92 9.80 9.61 -7.49
C LYS A 92 11.31 9.47 -7.37
N LYS A 93 11.98 10.57 -6.98
CA LYS A 93 13.42 10.60 -6.74
C LYS A 93 13.70 10.26 -5.28
N ILE A 94 14.33 9.13 -5.04
CA ILE A 94 14.73 8.68 -3.71
C ILE A 94 15.90 9.54 -3.23
N LYS A 95 15.81 10.07 -2.00
CA LYS A 95 16.88 10.84 -1.37
C LYS A 95 17.93 9.85 -0.82
N VAL A 96 19.18 9.99 -1.23
CA VAL A 96 20.30 9.29 -0.60
C VAL A 96 20.66 10.11 0.65
N ASN A 97 20.34 9.60 1.83
CA ASN A 97 20.74 10.23 3.06
C ASN A 97 22.25 10.03 3.25
N ALA A 98 22.97 11.12 3.54
CA ALA A 98 24.40 11.07 3.86
C ALA A 98 24.70 10.23 5.13
N GLU A 99 23.68 9.95 5.94
CA GLU A 99 23.76 9.08 7.13
C GLU A 99 23.81 7.58 6.76
N PHE A 100 23.28 7.18 5.60
CA PHE A 100 23.41 5.82 5.08
C PHE A 100 24.68 5.74 4.22
N ARG A 101 25.81 5.47 4.85
CA ARG A 101 27.09 5.22 4.15
C ARG A 101 27.03 4.04 3.16
N ASP A 102 25.95 3.24 3.22
CA ASP A 102 25.83 1.94 2.57
C ASP A 102 24.89 1.89 1.36
N GLY A 103 24.46 3.03 0.80
CA GLY A 103 23.73 3.05 -0.47
C GLY A 103 22.21 3.23 -0.36
N LEU A 104 21.42 2.44 -1.12
CA LEU A 104 19.95 2.54 -1.19
C LEU A 104 19.28 1.93 0.04
N SER A 105 18.20 2.58 0.53
CA SER A 105 17.40 2.01 1.61
C SER A 105 16.73 0.70 1.16
N MET A 106 16.57 -0.24 2.07
CA MET A 106 15.87 -1.50 1.81
C MET A 106 14.43 -1.29 1.36
N ASP A 107 13.79 -0.20 1.83
CA ASP A 107 12.42 0.15 1.45
C ASP A 107 12.34 0.54 -0.03
N SER A 108 13.34 1.30 -0.53
CA SER A 108 13.42 1.64 -1.96
C SER A 108 13.66 0.42 -2.85
N ILE A 109 14.47 -0.52 -2.38
CA ILE A 109 14.73 -1.78 -3.10
C ILE A 109 13.46 -2.64 -3.15
N ARG A 110 12.73 -2.72 -2.04
CA ARG A 110 11.44 -3.44 -1.97
C ARG A 110 10.40 -2.82 -2.89
N GLU A 111 10.27 -1.49 -2.88
CA GLU A 111 9.33 -0.77 -3.74
C GLU A 111 9.57 -1.10 -5.21
N VAL A 112 10.82 -1.02 -5.67
CA VAL A 112 11.18 -1.40 -7.05
C VAL A 112 10.85 -2.85 -7.32
N LYS A 113 11.28 -3.78 -6.44
CA LYS A 113 11.05 -5.22 -6.60
C LYS A 113 9.57 -5.53 -6.80
N TYR A 114 8.72 -5.09 -5.87
CA TYR A 114 7.30 -5.45 -5.92
C TYR A 114 6.55 -4.76 -7.04
N LEU A 115 6.86 -3.49 -7.34
CA LEU A 115 6.22 -2.79 -8.45
C LEU A 115 6.67 -3.31 -9.83
N GLN A 116 7.81 -4.00 -9.94
CA GLN A 116 8.19 -4.72 -11.16
C GLN A 116 7.44 -6.03 -11.34
N GLU A 117 7.07 -6.69 -10.24
CA GLU A 117 6.42 -8.00 -10.25
C GLU A 117 4.88 -7.89 -10.30
N LEU A 118 4.31 -6.85 -9.67
CA LEU A 118 2.86 -6.66 -9.54
C LEU A 118 2.32 -5.78 -10.68
N SER A 119 1.40 -6.32 -11.47
CA SER A 119 0.70 -5.58 -12.53
C SER A 119 -0.81 -5.81 -12.41
N HIS A 120 -1.54 -4.78 -11.95
CA HIS A 120 -2.97 -4.87 -11.70
C HIS A 120 -3.63 -3.48 -11.84
N PRO A 121 -4.88 -3.35 -12.32
CA PRO A 121 -5.56 -2.06 -12.47
C PRO A 121 -5.59 -1.22 -11.18
N ASN A 122 -5.73 -1.87 -10.01
CA ASN A 122 -5.78 -1.22 -8.71
C ASN A 122 -4.43 -1.17 -7.97
N ILE A 123 -3.32 -1.29 -8.69
CA ILE A 123 -1.96 -1.08 -8.19
C ILE A 123 -1.25 -0.08 -9.09
N ILE A 124 -0.50 0.86 -8.51
CA ILE A 124 0.24 1.86 -9.27
C ILE A 124 1.26 1.19 -10.20
N ALA A 125 1.32 1.61 -11.46
CA ALA A 125 2.24 1.03 -12.44
C ALA A 125 3.62 1.67 -12.36
N LEU A 126 4.66 0.84 -12.40
CA LEU A 126 6.06 1.25 -12.56
C LEU A 126 6.44 1.15 -14.05
N HIS A 127 6.72 2.31 -14.67
CA HIS A 127 7.10 2.37 -16.09
C HIS A 127 8.59 2.14 -16.32
N ALA A 128 9.43 2.69 -15.42
CA ALA A 128 10.88 2.56 -15.55
C ALA A 128 11.59 2.88 -14.22
N VAL A 129 12.84 2.46 -14.14
CA VAL A 129 13.76 2.81 -13.07
C VAL A 129 15.07 3.27 -13.68
N PHE A 130 15.64 4.37 -13.19
CA PHE A 130 16.94 4.83 -13.59
C PHE A 130 17.71 5.51 -12.45
N SER A 131 19.03 5.50 -12.51
CA SER A 131 19.90 6.22 -11.59
C SER A 131 20.32 7.57 -12.20
N SER A 132 20.30 8.62 -11.39
CA SER A 132 20.85 9.93 -11.79
C SER A 132 22.36 10.00 -11.53
N LYS A 133 23.03 11.02 -12.09
CA LYS A 133 24.49 11.23 -11.94
C LYS A 133 24.99 11.21 -10.49
N ASN A 134 24.13 11.58 -9.52
CA ASN A 134 24.44 11.55 -8.08
C ASN A 134 24.02 10.23 -7.43
N GLN A 135 23.89 9.15 -8.19
CA GLN A 135 23.46 7.81 -7.72
C GLN A 135 22.07 7.75 -7.06
N ASN A 136 21.27 8.82 -7.17
CA ASN A 136 19.89 8.77 -6.67
C ASN A 136 19.04 7.87 -7.58
N LEU A 137 18.32 6.95 -6.99
CA LEU A 137 17.34 6.11 -7.67
C LEU A 137 16.10 6.95 -8.02
N ASN A 138 15.62 6.81 -9.25
CA ASN A 138 14.40 7.45 -9.73
C ASN A 138 13.45 6.37 -10.24
N LEU A 139 12.25 6.34 -9.67
CA LEU A 139 11.16 5.49 -10.12
C LEU A 139 10.23 6.33 -11.00
N VAL A 140 9.98 5.87 -12.20
CA VAL A 140 9.01 6.47 -13.11
C VAL A 140 7.70 5.70 -12.96
N LEU A 141 6.71 6.33 -12.37
CA LEU A 141 5.41 5.78 -12.07
C LEU A 141 4.33 6.40 -12.97
N GLU A 142 3.20 5.74 -13.10
CA GLU A 142 2.04 6.38 -13.69
C GLU A 142 1.65 7.64 -12.92
N TYR A 143 1.15 8.65 -13.65
CA TYR A 143 0.71 9.91 -13.05
C TYR A 143 -0.78 9.84 -12.71
N LEU A 144 -1.11 10.06 -11.45
CA LEU A 144 -2.47 9.99 -10.91
C LEU A 144 -2.90 11.40 -10.48
N PRO A 145 -3.64 12.14 -11.35
CA PRO A 145 -3.82 13.59 -11.20
C PRO A 145 -4.83 14.01 -10.14
N LEU A 146 -5.70 13.09 -9.66
CA LEU A 146 -6.82 13.45 -8.78
C LEU A 146 -6.48 13.36 -7.28
N GLY A 147 -5.19 13.17 -6.95
CA GLY A 147 -4.73 13.09 -5.57
C GLY A 147 -4.99 11.73 -4.93
N ASP A 148 -5.28 11.72 -3.64
CA ASP A 148 -5.51 10.52 -2.84
C ASP A 148 -6.89 10.53 -2.16
N LEU A 149 -7.25 9.38 -1.61
CA LEU A 149 -8.56 9.19 -0.98
C LEU A 149 -8.70 10.02 0.32
N GLU A 150 -7.60 10.31 1.02
CA GLU A 150 -7.62 11.16 2.22
C GLU A 150 -8.08 12.58 1.88
N MET A 151 -7.68 13.11 0.71
CA MET A 151 -8.14 14.43 0.24
C MET A 151 -9.65 14.48 0.04
N LEU A 152 -10.25 13.38 -0.47
CA LEU A 152 -11.71 13.29 -0.62
C LEU A 152 -12.42 13.18 0.73
N ILE A 153 -11.87 12.37 1.64
CA ILE A 153 -12.44 12.17 2.98
C ILE A 153 -12.47 13.49 3.76
N LYS A 154 -11.41 14.29 3.69
CA LYS A 154 -11.27 15.56 4.42
C LYS A 154 -12.08 16.72 3.82
N ASP A 155 -12.44 16.64 2.56
CA ASP A 155 -13.20 17.69 1.86
C ASP A 155 -14.72 17.50 2.08
N ILE A 156 -15.16 17.71 3.33
CA ILE A 156 -16.56 17.47 3.75
C ILE A 156 -17.52 18.44 3.06
N GLU A 157 -17.10 19.67 2.81
CA GLU A 157 -17.94 20.70 2.20
C GLU A 157 -18.00 20.59 0.67
N GLY A 158 -16.86 20.30 0.04
CA GLY A 158 -16.75 20.24 -1.43
C GLY A 158 -17.15 18.91 -2.04
N ILE A 159 -17.04 17.81 -1.30
CA ILE A 159 -17.27 16.46 -1.81
C ILE A 159 -18.33 15.72 -1.00
N GLN A 160 -19.45 15.42 -1.64
CA GLN A 160 -20.50 14.57 -1.07
C GLN A 160 -20.41 13.17 -1.68
N TYR A 161 -20.52 12.15 -0.85
CA TYR A 161 -20.59 10.75 -1.26
C TYR A 161 -21.37 9.91 -0.26
N GLY A 162 -21.85 8.77 -0.70
CA GLY A 162 -22.62 7.82 0.10
C GLY A 162 -22.10 6.39 -0.02
N THR A 163 -22.96 5.43 0.30
CA THR A 163 -22.61 4.01 0.33
C THR A 163 -22.19 3.46 -1.03
N ALA A 164 -22.77 3.96 -2.12
CA ALA A 164 -22.46 3.50 -3.48
C ALA A 164 -21.00 3.82 -3.87
N GLU A 165 -20.56 5.06 -3.57
CA GLU A 165 -19.19 5.50 -3.80
C GLU A 165 -18.21 4.77 -2.89
N VAL A 166 -18.55 4.59 -1.59
CA VAL A 166 -17.75 3.80 -0.65
C VAL A 166 -17.57 2.37 -1.15
N LYS A 167 -18.62 1.73 -1.67
CA LYS A 167 -18.52 0.41 -2.30
C LYS A 167 -17.55 0.40 -3.47
N ALA A 168 -17.64 1.38 -4.36
CA ALA A 168 -16.75 1.45 -5.51
C ALA A 168 -15.28 1.53 -5.09
N TRP A 169 -14.92 2.46 -4.19
CA TRP A 169 -13.54 2.62 -3.71
C TRP A 169 -13.04 1.40 -2.94
N MET A 170 -13.87 0.86 -2.03
CA MET A 170 -13.53 -0.34 -1.27
C MET A 170 -13.34 -1.56 -2.16
N GLY A 171 -14.15 -1.70 -3.23
CA GLY A 171 -14.01 -2.78 -4.21
C GLY A 171 -12.69 -2.71 -4.96
N MET A 172 -12.24 -1.52 -5.37
CA MET A 172 -10.95 -1.30 -6.03
C MET A 172 -9.80 -1.63 -5.07
N LEU A 173 -9.83 -1.13 -3.82
CA LEU A 173 -8.86 -1.44 -2.79
C LEU A 173 -8.77 -2.94 -2.52
N ALA A 174 -9.91 -3.59 -2.30
CA ALA A 174 -9.96 -5.02 -1.99
C ALA A 174 -9.38 -5.89 -3.13
N ARG A 175 -9.66 -5.54 -4.40
CA ARG A 175 -9.07 -6.22 -5.58
C ARG A 175 -7.55 -6.06 -5.62
N GLY A 176 -7.03 -4.85 -5.41
CA GLY A 176 -5.60 -4.59 -5.39
C GLY A 176 -4.89 -5.38 -4.29
N VAL A 177 -5.44 -5.41 -3.07
CA VAL A 177 -4.86 -6.14 -1.93
C VAL A 177 -4.99 -7.65 -2.10
N TRP A 178 -6.14 -8.14 -2.58
CA TRP A 178 -6.28 -9.56 -2.92
C TRP A 178 -5.22 -10.00 -3.93
N PHE A 179 -5.00 -9.22 -5.00
CA PHE A 179 -3.95 -9.53 -5.98
C PHE A 179 -2.55 -9.56 -5.34
N CYS A 180 -2.22 -8.64 -4.42
CA CYS A 180 -0.96 -8.70 -3.67
C CYS A 180 -0.86 -10.01 -2.88
N HIS A 181 -1.91 -10.41 -2.16
CA HIS A 181 -1.92 -11.61 -1.33
C HIS A 181 -1.80 -12.90 -2.15
N GLU A 182 -2.44 -13.00 -3.32
CA GLU A 182 -2.28 -14.14 -4.26
C GLU A 182 -0.85 -14.24 -4.81
N ASN A 183 -0.11 -13.13 -4.85
CA ASN A 183 1.30 -13.09 -5.20
C ASN A 183 2.24 -13.12 -3.98
N PHE A 184 1.73 -13.55 -2.81
CA PHE A 184 2.46 -13.67 -1.55
C PHE A 184 3.12 -12.37 -1.07
N VAL A 185 2.53 -11.21 -1.36
CA VAL A 185 3.01 -9.89 -0.95
C VAL A 185 2.05 -9.28 0.07
N LEU A 186 2.58 -8.88 1.23
CA LEU A 186 1.92 -8.02 2.21
C LEU A 186 2.27 -6.58 1.88
N HIS A 187 1.27 -5.69 1.86
CA HIS A 187 1.51 -4.26 1.62
C HIS A 187 2.05 -3.54 2.86
N ARG A 188 1.39 -3.72 4.01
CA ARG A 188 1.78 -3.24 5.33
C ARG A 188 1.80 -1.71 5.52
N ASP A 189 1.19 -0.95 4.60
CA ASP A 189 0.95 0.49 4.80
C ASP A 189 -0.31 0.97 4.07
N ILE A 190 -1.41 0.21 4.21
CA ILE A 190 -2.71 0.58 3.66
C ILE A 190 -3.30 1.70 4.50
N LYS A 191 -3.56 2.85 3.86
CA LYS A 191 -4.17 4.06 4.42
C LYS A 191 -4.69 4.95 3.29
N PRO A 192 -5.60 5.91 3.56
CA PRO A 192 -6.20 6.72 2.49
C PRO A 192 -5.20 7.48 1.63
N ASN A 193 -4.10 7.99 2.18
CA ASN A 193 -3.08 8.71 1.40
C ASN A 193 -2.22 7.81 0.48
N ASN A 194 -2.24 6.50 0.66
CA ASN A 194 -1.61 5.55 -0.26
C ASN A 194 -2.60 4.99 -1.30
N LEU A 195 -3.83 5.53 -1.35
CA LEU A 195 -4.87 5.18 -2.31
C LEU A 195 -5.05 6.35 -3.29
N LEU A 196 -4.29 6.31 -4.38
CA LEU A 196 -4.24 7.38 -5.37
C LEU A 196 -5.34 7.21 -6.42
N ILE A 197 -5.82 8.33 -6.97
CA ILE A 197 -6.96 8.36 -7.89
C ILE A 197 -6.50 8.74 -9.28
N ALA A 198 -6.75 7.87 -10.24
CA ALA A 198 -6.49 8.10 -11.65
C ALA A 198 -7.52 9.06 -12.28
N ALA A 199 -7.20 9.60 -13.45
CA ALA A 199 -8.06 10.54 -14.16
C ALA A 199 -9.46 9.98 -14.49
N ASP A 200 -9.56 8.67 -14.69
CA ASP A 200 -10.80 7.95 -14.95
C ASP A 200 -11.58 7.54 -13.68
N GLY A 201 -11.06 7.88 -12.50
CA GLY A 201 -11.66 7.53 -11.20
C GLY A 201 -11.17 6.20 -10.62
N GLU A 202 -10.28 5.46 -11.30
CA GLU A 202 -9.70 4.23 -10.76
C GLU A 202 -8.86 4.53 -9.52
N VAL A 203 -9.10 3.79 -8.43
CA VAL A 203 -8.27 3.86 -7.22
C VAL A 203 -7.14 2.85 -7.34
N LYS A 204 -5.93 3.30 -7.06
CA LYS A 204 -4.70 2.52 -7.15
C LYS A 204 -3.92 2.56 -5.84
N LEU A 205 -3.56 1.36 -5.36
CA LEU A 205 -2.70 1.17 -4.19
C LEU A 205 -1.26 1.56 -4.55
N ALA A 206 -0.65 2.42 -3.76
CA ALA A 206 0.69 2.97 -3.96
C ALA A 206 1.55 2.80 -2.70
N ASP A 207 2.85 3.07 -2.81
CA ASP A 207 3.87 3.02 -1.76
C ASP A 207 4.12 1.62 -1.20
N PHE A 208 4.87 0.83 -1.94
CA PHE A 208 5.31 -0.53 -1.59
C PHE A 208 6.61 -0.58 -0.78
N GLY A 209 7.06 0.56 -0.22
CA GLY A 209 8.30 0.62 0.56
C GLY A 209 8.31 -0.31 1.78
N LEU A 210 7.18 -0.48 2.45
CA LEU A 210 7.01 -1.41 3.56
C LEU A 210 6.58 -2.81 3.14
N ALA A 211 6.35 -3.07 1.85
CA ALA A 211 5.88 -4.37 1.38
C ALA A 211 6.89 -5.51 1.67
N ARG A 212 6.37 -6.72 1.89
CA ARG A 212 7.19 -7.91 2.17
C ARG A 212 6.50 -9.17 1.68
N SER A 213 7.30 -10.13 1.18
CA SER A 213 6.81 -11.50 0.96
C SER A 213 6.58 -12.20 2.29
N PHE A 214 5.41 -12.87 2.45
CA PHE A 214 5.11 -13.68 3.63
C PHE A 214 5.49 -15.15 3.45
N SER A 215 6.11 -15.51 2.35
CA SER A 215 6.74 -16.82 2.12
C SER A 215 8.22 -16.87 2.56
N ASP A 216 8.70 -15.86 3.29
CA ASP A 216 10.10 -15.78 3.73
C ASP A 216 10.40 -16.89 4.76
N PRO A 217 11.40 -17.75 4.52
CA PRO A 217 11.69 -18.91 5.37
C PRO A 217 12.05 -18.59 6.82
N ASP A 218 12.63 -17.41 7.09
CA ASP A 218 13.04 -17.00 8.44
C ASP A 218 11.88 -16.60 9.35
N GLY A 219 10.65 -16.53 8.83
CA GLY A 219 9.38 -16.45 9.57
C GLY A 219 9.22 -15.26 10.52
N ARG A 220 10.28 -14.60 10.94
CA ARG A 220 10.23 -13.45 11.86
C ARG A 220 10.07 -12.15 11.09
N MET A 221 8.95 -11.48 11.30
CA MET A 221 8.64 -10.19 10.68
C MET A 221 8.71 -9.06 11.72
N THR A 222 9.00 -7.85 11.22
CA THR A 222 8.99 -6.64 12.05
C THR A 222 7.55 -6.28 12.43
N TYR A 223 7.25 -6.16 13.71
CA TYR A 223 5.93 -5.73 14.19
C TYR A 223 5.74 -4.21 14.12
N ASN A 224 6.82 -3.43 14.13
CA ASN A 224 6.75 -1.96 14.03
C ASN A 224 6.62 -1.52 12.57
N VAL A 225 5.55 -1.94 11.92
CA VAL A 225 5.13 -1.58 10.56
C VAL A 225 3.66 -1.14 10.62
N ILE A 226 3.12 -0.64 9.52
CA ILE A 226 1.78 -0.07 9.38
C ILE A 226 1.67 1.26 10.16
N THR A 227 1.16 2.27 9.51
CA THR A 227 0.84 3.56 10.15
C THR A 227 -0.10 3.31 11.34
N ARG A 228 0.21 3.89 12.50
CA ARG A 228 -0.37 3.53 13.81
C ARG A 228 -1.90 3.41 13.79
N TRP A 229 -2.62 4.36 13.22
CA TRP A 229 -4.10 4.37 13.21
C TRP A 229 -4.71 3.17 12.46
N TYR A 230 -3.95 2.55 11.55
CA TYR A 230 -4.37 1.39 10.73
C TYR A 230 -3.71 0.09 11.19
N ARG A 231 -2.92 0.13 12.31
CA ARG A 231 -2.17 -1.02 12.81
C ARG A 231 -3.08 -1.96 13.59
N PRO A 232 -3.09 -3.26 13.29
CA PRO A 232 -3.91 -4.25 13.98
C PRO A 232 -3.37 -4.57 15.38
N PRO A 233 -4.23 -5.10 16.28
CA PRO A 233 -3.86 -5.37 17.67
C PRO A 233 -2.70 -6.35 17.80
N GLU A 234 -2.59 -7.38 16.96
CA GLU A 234 -1.47 -8.32 17.01
C GLU A 234 -0.10 -7.65 16.83
N LEU A 235 0.00 -6.62 15.99
CA LEU A 235 1.25 -5.88 15.80
C LEU A 235 1.53 -4.93 16.98
N LEU A 236 0.52 -4.35 17.59
CA LEU A 236 0.66 -3.59 18.84
C LEU A 236 1.10 -4.50 19.99
N LEU A 237 0.67 -5.76 19.98
CA LEU A 237 1.10 -6.81 20.90
C LEU A 237 2.40 -7.50 20.49
N GLN A 238 3.14 -6.93 19.52
CA GLN A 238 4.48 -7.34 19.08
C GLN A 238 4.54 -8.74 18.45
N ALA A 239 3.47 -9.21 17.80
CA ALA A 239 3.50 -10.45 17.04
C ALA A 239 4.56 -10.39 15.94
N ARG A 240 5.41 -11.42 15.86
CA ARG A 240 6.49 -11.55 14.87
C ARG A 240 6.17 -12.51 13.73
N SER A 241 5.03 -13.20 13.83
CA SER A 241 4.48 -14.04 12.76
C SER A 241 3.06 -13.59 12.49
N TYR A 242 2.80 -13.14 11.27
CA TYR A 242 1.48 -12.67 10.84
C TYR A 242 1.29 -12.88 9.34
N SER A 243 0.07 -12.79 8.86
CA SER A 243 -0.32 -13.04 7.48
C SER A 243 -1.03 -11.85 6.85
N GLY A 244 -1.62 -12.02 5.66
CA GLY A 244 -2.39 -11.00 4.94
C GLY A 244 -3.54 -10.37 5.74
N VAL A 245 -3.97 -10.96 6.84
CA VAL A 245 -5.03 -10.41 7.67
C VAL A 245 -4.64 -9.10 8.39
N VAL A 246 -3.34 -8.74 8.45
CA VAL A 246 -2.91 -7.43 8.93
C VAL A 246 -3.32 -6.31 7.96
N ASP A 247 -3.21 -6.57 6.65
CA ASP A 247 -3.70 -5.65 5.61
C ASP A 247 -5.23 -5.56 5.62
N VAL A 248 -5.92 -6.68 5.90
CA VAL A 248 -7.40 -6.71 6.02
C VAL A 248 -7.90 -5.82 7.17
N TRP A 249 -7.21 -5.80 8.31
CA TRP A 249 -7.53 -4.83 9.38
C TRP A 249 -7.40 -3.40 8.87
N SER A 250 -6.30 -3.07 8.18
CA SER A 250 -6.08 -1.74 7.62
C SER A 250 -7.16 -1.36 6.60
N ILE A 251 -7.63 -2.30 5.76
CA ILE A 251 -8.81 -2.12 4.88
C ILE A 251 -10.05 -1.77 5.70
N GLY A 252 -10.29 -2.48 6.81
CA GLY A 252 -11.41 -2.20 7.73
C GLY A 252 -11.33 -0.80 8.34
N MET A 253 -10.12 -0.34 8.69
CA MET A 253 -9.92 1.03 9.20
C MET A 253 -10.19 2.09 8.11
N VAL A 254 -9.76 1.87 6.88
CA VAL A 254 -10.08 2.75 5.73
C VAL A 254 -11.60 2.77 5.48
N PHE A 255 -12.26 1.61 5.55
CA PHE A 255 -13.71 1.53 5.40
C PHE A 255 -14.45 2.34 6.48
N ALA A 256 -14.05 2.18 7.75
CA ALA A 256 -14.61 2.97 8.85
C ALA A 256 -14.40 4.48 8.64
N GLU A 257 -13.20 4.88 8.21
CA GLU A 257 -12.85 6.28 7.96
C GLU A 257 -13.65 6.89 6.79
N LEU A 258 -13.88 6.15 5.71
CA LEU A 258 -14.74 6.57 4.61
C LEU A 258 -16.17 6.85 5.07
N ILE A 259 -16.72 6.01 5.96
CA ILE A 259 -18.07 6.19 6.49
C ILE A 259 -18.15 7.38 7.45
N LEU A 260 -17.18 7.48 8.36
CA LEU A 260 -17.15 8.53 9.39
C LEU A 260 -16.65 9.88 8.90
N ARG A 261 -15.97 9.92 7.75
CA ARG A 261 -15.25 11.07 7.21
C ARG A 261 -14.19 11.62 8.19
N ALA A 262 -13.68 10.74 9.03
CA ALA A 262 -12.63 11.02 10.01
C ALA A 262 -11.94 9.70 10.42
N PRO A 263 -10.67 9.73 10.85
CA PRO A 263 -9.99 8.55 11.38
C PRO A 263 -10.78 7.90 12.52
N TYR A 264 -11.00 6.59 12.43
CA TYR A 264 -11.82 5.87 13.44
C TYR A 264 -11.13 5.76 14.80
N LEU A 265 -9.86 5.37 14.82
CA LEU A 265 -9.08 5.15 16.04
C LEU A 265 -7.73 5.92 15.96
N PRO A 266 -7.72 7.26 16.18
CA PRO A 266 -6.52 8.08 16.01
C PRO A 266 -5.63 8.09 17.27
N GLY A 267 -5.00 6.97 17.59
CA GLY A 267 -4.12 6.85 18.76
C GLY A 267 -2.83 7.67 18.61
N THR A 268 -2.41 8.35 19.69
CA THR A 268 -1.22 9.20 19.72
C THR A 268 0.07 8.42 20.04
N THR A 269 -0.04 7.29 20.75
CA THR A 269 1.04 6.34 21.06
C THR A 269 0.57 4.92 20.77
N ASP A 270 1.46 3.94 20.74
CA ASP A 270 1.08 2.53 20.55
C ASP A 270 0.20 2.02 21.70
N ILE A 271 0.45 2.48 22.93
CA ILE A 271 -0.39 2.18 24.10
C ILE A 271 -1.77 2.81 23.91
N ASN A 272 -1.84 4.09 23.56
CA ASN A 272 -3.11 4.75 23.34
C ASN A 272 -3.88 4.16 22.15
N GLN A 273 -3.19 3.74 21.09
CA GLN A 273 -3.80 3.03 19.96
C GLN A 273 -4.47 1.72 20.42
N PHE A 274 -3.77 0.95 21.25
CA PHE A 274 -4.32 -0.28 21.81
C PHE A 274 -5.52 0.00 22.74
N GLN A 275 -5.45 1.03 23.59
CA GLN A 275 -6.59 1.47 24.42
C GLN A 275 -7.80 1.88 23.57
N GLN A 276 -7.58 2.61 22.47
CA GLN A 276 -8.64 2.95 21.51
C GLN A 276 -9.30 1.69 20.92
N ILE A 277 -8.51 0.68 20.56
CA ILE A 277 -9.04 -0.61 20.09
C ILE A 277 -9.87 -1.28 21.20
N CYS A 278 -9.33 -1.37 22.42
CA CYS A 278 -10.06 -1.98 23.55
C CYS A 278 -11.39 -1.27 23.82
N THR A 279 -11.40 0.05 23.85
CA THR A 279 -12.60 0.84 24.12
C THR A 279 -13.66 0.72 23.05
N ASN A 280 -13.26 0.67 21.77
CA ASN A 280 -14.21 0.77 20.65
C ASN A 280 -14.59 -0.57 20.03
N ILE A 281 -13.79 -1.61 20.22
CA ILE A 281 -14.01 -2.96 19.65
C ILE A 281 -14.16 -3.98 20.76
N GLY A 282 -13.31 -3.92 21.78
CA GLY A 282 -13.28 -4.81 22.93
C GLY A 282 -11.86 -5.18 23.32
N THR A 283 -11.69 -5.62 24.56
CA THR A 283 -10.38 -6.00 25.10
C THR A 283 -10.05 -7.45 24.74
N PRO A 284 -8.89 -7.70 24.08
CA PRO A 284 -8.43 -9.06 23.81
C PRO A 284 -8.16 -9.85 25.11
N ASN A 285 -8.65 -11.08 25.18
CA ASN A 285 -8.41 -12.02 26.27
C ASN A 285 -8.44 -13.47 25.75
N GLU A 286 -8.16 -14.45 26.59
CA GLU A 286 -8.11 -15.85 26.19
C GLU A 286 -9.45 -16.42 25.68
N ASP A 287 -10.60 -15.83 26.05
CA ASP A 287 -11.92 -16.28 25.59
C ASP A 287 -12.21 -15.83 24.16
N ASN A 288 -11.87 -14.58 23.82
CA ASN A 288 -12.15 -14.00 22.50
C ASN A 288 -10.98 -14.16 21.51
N TRP A 289 -9.76 -14.35 22.02
CA TRP A 289 -8.54 -14.60 21.25
C TRP A 289 -7.60 -15.58 21.99
N PRO A 290 -7.83 -16.90 21.89
CA PRO A 290 -7.00 -17.91 22.54
C PRO A 290 -5.51 -17.81 22.14
N GLY A 291 -4.64 -17.70 23.15
CA GLY A 291 -3.19 -17.56 23.00
C GLY A 291 -2.69 -16.13 22.92
N VAL A 292 -3.55 -15.12 23.07
CA VAL A 292 -3.16 -13.70 23.05
C VAL A 292 -2.20 -13.35 24.18
N SER A 293 -2.35 -13.95 25.35
CA SER A 293 -1.50 -13.73 26.52
C SER A 293 -0.03 -14.15 26.29
N LYS A 294 0.26 -14.96 25.27
CA LYS A 294 1.61 -15.40 24.90
C LYS A 294 2.37 -14.38 24.03
N LEU A 295 1.70 -13.33 23.55
CA LEU A 295 2.36 -12.29 22.76
C LEU A 295 3.23 -11.41 23.66
N GLU A 296 4.45 -11.09 23.20
CA GLU A 296 5.47 -10.37 23.98
C GLU A 296 4.95 -9.04 24.58
N GLY A 297 4.13 -8.31 23.84
CA GLY A 297 3.56 -7.02 24.24
C GLY A 297 2.29 -7.10 25.11
N TYR A 298 1.73 -8.29 25.34
CA TYR A 298 0.40 -8.41 25.93
C TYR A 298 0.32 -7.81 27.35
N SER A 299 1.20 -8.24 28.27
CA SER A 299 1.18 -7.77 29.67
C SER A 299 1.32 -6.26 29.74
N MET A 300 2.27 -5.69 29.01
CA MET A 300 2.52 -4.24 29.00
C MET A 300 1.31 -3.43 28.50
N GLN A 301 0.61 -3.95 27.49
CA GLN A 301 -0.54 -3.25 26.90
C GLN A 301 -1.81 -3.42 27.71
N ILE A 302 -2.05 -4.64 28.23
CA ILE A 302 -3.30 -4.97 28.93
C ILE A 302 -3.37 -4.31 30.31
N ASP A 303 -2.25 -4.18 31.04
CA ASP A 303 -2.18 -3.53 32.35
C ASP A 303 -2.59 -2.06 32.30
N GLN A 304 -2.53 -1.44 31.10
CA GLN A 304 -2.90 -0.05 30.87
C GLN A 304 -4.25 0.11 30.17
N ALA A 305 -4.91 -1.00 29.79
CA ALA A 305 -6.19 -0.97 29.11
C ALA A 305 -7.36 -1.21 30.08
N THR A 306 -8.45 -0.48 29.89
CA THR A 306 -9.71 -0.79 30.55
C THR A 306 -10.29 -2.07 29.96
N SER A 307 -10.70 -3.02 30.83
CA SER A 307 -11.36 -4.24 30.34
C SER A 307 -12.77 -3.91 29.84
N VAL A 308 -12.98 -4.10 28.54
CA VAL A 308 -14.25 -3.83 27.86
C VAL A 308 -14.67 -5.10 27.10
N PRO A 309 -15.92 -5.56 27.26
CA PRO A 309 -16.45 -6.67 26.47
C PRO A 309 -16.37 -6.38 24.97
N VAL A 310 -16.24 -7.41 24.14
CA VAL A 310 -16.34 -7.25 22.67
C VAL A 310 -17.73 -6.72 22.33
N HIS A 311 -17.76 -5.61 21.60
CA HIS A 311 -19.00 -4.94 21.24
C HIS A 311 -19.83 -5.74 20.23
N GLY A 312 -21.14 -5.76 20.43
CA GLY A 312 -22.08 -6.39 19.52
C GLY A 312 -22.39 -5.53 18.28
N LYS A 313 -23.14 -6.11 17.36
CA LYS A 313 -23.51 -5.50 16.09
C LYS A 313 -24.29 -4.19 16.25
N GLU A 314 -25.06 -4.03 17.33
CA GLU A 314 -25.86 -2.84 17.60
C GLU A 314 -25.00 -1.57 17.71
N LEU A 315 -23.85 -1.66 18.38
CA LEU A 315 -22.93 -0.52 18.48
C LEU A 315 -22.34 -0.16 17.12
N TYR A 316 -21.98 -1.16 16.32
CA TYR A 316 -21.48 -0.92 14.96
C TYR A 316 -22.58 -0.33 14.05
N LEU A 317 -23.82 -0.79 14.15
CA LEU A 317 -24.95 -0.21 13.42
C LEU A 317 -25.22 1.24 13.82
N SER A 318 -25.08 1.60 15.11
CA SER A 318 -25.25 2.98 15.53
C SER A 318 -24.19 3.94 14.97
N ARG A 319 -22.96 3.44 14.71
CA ARG A 319 -21.83 4.25 14.21
C ARG A 319 -21.70 4.20 12.69
N PHE A 320 -21.92 3.03 12.09
CA PHE A 320 -21.64 2.74 10.69
C PHE A 320 -22.89 2.33 9.91
N GLY A 321 -24.08 2.66 10.43
CA GLY A 321 -25.36 2.23 9.87
C GLY A 321 -25.60 2.67 8.42
N THR A 322 -24.94 3.74 7.96
CA THR A 322 -24.98 4.18 6.56
C THR A 322 -24.46 3.11 5.61
N ALA A 323 -23.54 2.24 6.05
CA ALA A 323 -23.06 1.10 5.24
C ALA A 323 -24.12 -0.01 5.08
N GLY A 324 -25.26 0.08 5.81
CA GLY A 324 -26.28 -0.98 5.89
C GLY A 324 -25.81 -2.16 6.75
N SER A 325 -26.77 -3.02 7.14
CA SER A 325 -26.48 -4.17 8.02
C SER A 325 -25.40 -5.11 7.46
N GLN A 326 -25.40 -5.32 6.15
CA GLN A 326 -24.38 -6.18 5.50
C GLN A 326 -23.01 -5.52 5.44
N GLY A 327 -22.93 -4.19 5.28
CA GLY A 327 -21.66 -3.45 5.35
C GLY A 327 -21.08 -3.47 6.76
N VAL A 328 -21.93 -3.39 7.77
CA VAL A 328 -21.52 -3.56 9.16
C VAL A 328 -21.02 -4.98 9.43
N ASP A 329 -21.68 -6.03 8.91
CA ASP A 329 -21.18 -7.41 9.01
C ASP A 329 -19.80 -7.57 8.40
N LEU A 330 -19.57 -6.97 7.22
CA LEU A 330 -18.26 -6.98 6.56
C LEU A 330 -17.21 -6.23 7.41
N LEU A 331 -17.54 -5.03 7.91
CA LEU A 331 -16.62 -4.25 8.75
C LEU A 331 -16.21 -5.03 10.01
N MET A 332 -17.18 -5.63 10.70
CA MET A 332 -16.90 -6.46 11.88
C MET A 332 -16.00 -7.66 11.57
N SER A 333 -16.18 -8.29 10.41
CA SER A 333 -15.34 -9.41 9.98
C SER A 333 -13.90 -8.97 9.69
N MET A 334 -13.68 -7.74 9.19
CA MET A 334 -12.35 -7.16 8.97
C MET A 334 -11.68 -6.71 10.27
N LEU A 335 -12.46 -6.27 11.26
CA LEU A 335 -11.98 -5.76 12.55
C LEU A 335 -12.08 -6.80 13.68
N ALA A 336 -12.14 -8.09 13.38
CA ALA A 336 -12.08 -9.13 14.40
C ALA A 336 -10.73 -9.08 15.13
N LEU A 337 -10.75 -9.11 16.48
CA LEU A 337 -9.54 -9.03 17.32
C LEU A 337 -8.61 -10.20 17.08
N ASP A 338 -9.14 -11.44 17.10
CA ASP A 338 -8.38 -12.66 16.76
C ASP A 338 -8.08 -12.68 15.25
N PRO A 339 -6.80 -12.61 14.81
CA PRO A 339 -6.44 -12.63 13.39
C PRO A 339 -6.96 -13.86 12.65
N ARG A 340 -7.16 -14.99 13.36
CA ARG A 340 -7.67 -16.25 12.77
C ARG A 340 -9.17 -16.20 12.46
N LYS A 341 -9.92 -15.29 13.12
CA LYS A 341 -11.34 -15.04 12.89
C LYS A 341 -11.59 -13.92 11.90
N ARG A 342 -10.53 -13.16 11.55
CA ARG A 342 -10.60 -12.06 10.57
C ARG A 342 -10.74 -12.66 9.18
N CYS A 343 -11.61 -12.04 8.35
CA CYS A 343 -11.78 -12.48 6.96
C CYS A 343 -10.47 -12.28 6.15
N THR A 344 -10.33 -12.99 5.04
CA THR A 344 -9.25 -12.79 4.07
C THR A 344 -9.63 -11.73 3.03
N ALA A 345 -8.66 -11.20 2.27
CA ALA A 345 -8.93 -10.28 1.17
C ALA A 345 -9.87 -10.90 0.11
N ARG A 346 -9.77 -12.20 -0.13
CA ARG A 346 -10.69 -12.94 -0.99
C ARG A 346 -12.13 -12.93 -0.44
N GLN A 347 -12.29 -13.25 0.85
CA GLN A 347 -13.60 -13.26 1.50
C GLN A 347 -14.25 -11.87 1.55
N ILE A 348 -13.45 -10.78 1.59
CA ILE A 348 -13.98 -9.42 1.40
C ILE A 348 -14.71 -9.34 0.06
N LEU A 349 -14.08 -9.76 -1.04
CA LEU A 349 -14.63 -9.67 -2.39
C LEU A 349 -15.85 -10.59 -2.62
N GLU A 350 -15.95 -11.68 -1.87
CA GLU A 350 -17.06 -12.66 -1.95
C GLU A 350 -18.23 -12.28 -1.03
N HIS A 351 -18.11 -11.17 -0.23
CA HIS A 351 -19.12 -10.82 0.74
C HIS A 351 -20.41 -10.29 0.07
N ARG A 352 -21.58 -10.68 0.60
CA ARG A 352 -22.90 -10.29 0.10
C ARG A 352 -23.18 -8.78 0.09
N TRP A 353 -22.39 -7.97 0.77
CA TRP A 353 -22.52 -6.51 0.73
C TRP A 353 -22.39 -5.92 -0.67
N TRP A 354 -21.59 -6.53 -1.54
CA TRP A 354 -21.39 -6.06 -2.91
C TRP A 354 -22.65 -6.17 -3.78
N THR A 355 -23.52 -7.14 -3.50
CA THR A 355 -24.76 -7.39 -4.23
C THR A 355 -25.99 -6.74 -3.60
N SER A 356 -25.84 -6.09 -2.42
CA SER A 356 -26.91 -5.33 -1.78
C SER A 356 -27.06 -3.93 -2.37
N ASP A 357 -28.22 -3.31 -2.22
CA ASP A 357 -28.42 -1.91 -2.58
C ASP A 357 -27.78 -0.96 -1.54
N PRO A 358 -27.31 0.24 -1.98
CA PRO A 358 -27.13 0.64 -3.37
C PRO A 358 -26.00 -0.13 -4.07
N GLN A 359 -26.08 -0.30 -5.39
CA GLN A 359 -24.99 -0.88 -6.18
C GLN A 359 -23.78 0.08 -6.18
N PRO A 360 -22.53 -0.43 -6.36
CA PRO A 360 -21.34 0.41 -6.46
C PRO A 360 -21.48 1.41 -7.62
N THR A 361 -21.12 2.66 -7.39
CA THR A 361 -21.04 3.70 -8.43
C THR A 361 -19.97 3.32 -9.47
N ALA A 362 -20.26 3.56 -10.75
CA ALA A 362 -19.27 3.40 -11.81
C ALA A 362 -18.08 4.37 -11.57
N LYS A 363 -16.86 3.94 -11.90
CA LYS A 363 -15.67 4.72 -11.57
C LYS A 363 -15.62 6.10 -12.23
N GLU A 364 -16.21 6.23 -13.40
CA GLU A 364 -16.32 7.47 -14.16
C GLU A 364 -17.18 8.52 -13.44
N ASP A 365 -18.19 8.06 -12.69
CA ASP A 365 -19.16 8.87 -11.97
C ASP A 365 -18.77 9.16 -10.51
N LEU A 366 -17.64 8.60 -10.05
CA LEU A 366 -17.16 8.83 -8.71
C LEU A 366 -16.80 10.30 -8.47
N PRO A 367 -17.06 10.85 -7.28
CA PRO A 367 -16.68 12.20 -6.93
C PRO A 367 -15.17 12.40 -7.12
N LYS A 368 -14.82 13.50 -7.77
CA LYS A 368 -13.45 13.91 -8.05
C LYS A 368 -13.23 15.26 -7.42
N LYS A 369 -12.12 15.43 -6.71
CA LYS A 369 -11.78 16.76 -6.21
C LYS A 369 -11.52 17.66 -7.42
N GLY A 370 -12.39 18.67 -7.60
CA GLY A 370 -12.25 19.67 -8.65
C GLY A 370 -11.00 20.50 -8.40
N GLY A 371 -9.92 20.15 -9.01
CA GLY A 371 -8.67 20.89 -8.97
C GLY A 371 -7.88 20.48 -10.20
N GLY A 372 -7.61 21.45 -11.08
CA GLY A 372 -6.67 21.23 -12.16
C GLY A 372 -5.31 20.79 -11.60
N PRO A 373 -4.40 20.31 -12.46
CA PRO A 373 -3.10 19.78 -12.09
C PRO A 373 -2.24 20.73 -11.24
N ASP A 374 -2.61 21.99 -11.16
CA ASP A 374 -1.89 23.02 -10.41
C ASP A 374 -2.19 23.04 -8.89
N LYS A 375 -3.36 22.56 -8.45
CA LYS A 375 -3.71 22.53 -7.01
C LYS A 375 -3.24 21.26 -6.28
N VAL A 376 -3.06 20.15 -6.98
CA VAL A 376 -2.58 18.89 -6.38
C VAL A 376 -1.14 19.03 -5.85
N GLY A 377 -0.30 19.83 -6.51
CA GLY A 377 1.08 20.09 -6.08
C GLY A 377 1.18 20.87 -4.77
N ASP A 378 0.29 21.82 -4.54
CA ASP A 378 0.30 22.68 -3.35
C ASP A 378 -0.16 21.94 -2.09
N ASP A 379 -1.12 21.02 -2.21
CA ASP A 379 -1.60 20.22 -1.10
C ASP A 379 -0.57 19.13 -0.68
N LEU A 380 0.19 18.57 -1.63
CA LEU A 380 1.26 17.61 -1.33
C LEU A 380 2.49 18.28 -0.69
N THR A 381 2.75 19.55 -0.99
CA THR A 381 3.85 20.29 -0.35
C THR A 381 3.54 20.67 1.10
N ARG A 382 2.27 20.89 1.46
CA ARG A 382 1.86 21.19 2.84
C ARG A 382 1.97 20.01 3.80
N ARG A 383 2.02 18.79 3.31
CA ARG A 383 2.06 17.56 4.13
C ARG A 383 3.44 17.17 4.64
N GLY A 384 4.51 17.81 4.17
CA GLY A 384 5.88 17.57 4.66
C GLY A 384 6.14 18.02 6.11
N GLY A 385 5.19 18.69 6.76
CA GLY A 385 5.32 19.26 8.11
C GLY A 385 4.71 18.47 9.26
N GLU A 386 3.89 17.45 9.01
CA GLU A 386 3.15 16.72 10.07
C GLU A 386 3.42 15.21 10.14
N ILE A 387 4.52 14.74 9.58
CA ILE A 387 4.96 13.36 9.82
C ILE A 387 5.69 13.35 11.16
N ASP A 388 5.07 12.66 12.12
CA ASP A 388 5.57 12.40 13.46
C ASP A 388 7.07 12.03 13.45
N ASP A 389 7.92 12.97 13.84
CA ASP A 389 9.40 12.84 13.94
C ASP A 389 9.83 11.65 14.83
N ASN A 390 8.90 11.03 15.57
CA ASN A 390 9.16 9.90 16.43
C ASN A 390 9.37 8.57 15.69
N VAL A 391 8.91 8.42 14.45
CA VAL A 391 9.15 7.20 13.67
C VAL A 391 10.60 7.16 13.14
N ALA A 392 11.14 8.31 12.77
CA ALA A 392 12.51 8.41 12.25
C ALA A 392 13.59 8.24 13.35
N ARG A 393 13.28 8.58 14.61
CA ARG A 393 14.25 8.51 15.73
C ARG A 393 14.41 7.13 16.36
N ARG A 394 13.49 6.18 16.14
CA ARG A 394 13.53 4.84 16.77
C ARG A 394 14.19 3.74 15.93
N LEU A 395 14.66 4.04 14.73
CA LEU A 395 15.48 3.11 13.93
C LEU A 395 17.00 3.24 14.25
N LYS A 396 17.39 3.75 15.41
CA LYS A 396 18.75 3.57 15.90
C LYS A 396 18.88 2.11 16.34
N PHE A 397 19.54 1.32 15.52
CA PHE A 397 20.04 0.01 15.91
C PHE A 397 20.99 0.22 17.11
N GLY A 398 20.60 -0.29 18.28
CA GLY A 398 21.52 -0.47 19.39
C GLY A 398 22.61 -1.45 18.95
N VAL A 399 23.85 -1.05 19.13
CA VAL A 399 25.06 -1.87 19.07
C VAL A 399 25.00 -2.94 20.13
#